data_7cfbf11e466a8a1b548bb9c872a3871f
#
_entry.id   7cfbf11e466a8a1b548bb9c872a3871f
#
_cell.length_a   1.000
_cell.length_b   1.000
_cell.length_c   1.000
_cell.angle_alpha   90.00
_cell.angle_beta   90.00
_cell.angle_gamma   90.00
#
_symmetry.space_group_name_H-M   'P 1'
#
loop_
_entity.id
_entity.type
_entity.pdbx_description
1 polymer ?
#
loop_
_entity_poly.entity_id
_entity_poly.type
_entity_poly.pdbx_seq_one_letter_code
_entity_poly.pdbx_strand_id
1 'polypeptide(L)'
;MITHHTSSQSPPNDSDKFAFLNLRVLPGKVDYRRAGYILDMEPVAIQKLVALGYLKPLGNNASTEHKYFPTETILQCSRDVKWMDKAVKALQNHWAEKNSRRKALNPSRVRRKLEQPVATVG
;
A
#
# COMPACT_ATOMS: atom_id res chain seq x y z
N MET A 1 -20.52 16.66 24.59
CA MET A 1 -19.99 16.45 24.35
C MET A 1 -19.14 16.01 24.37
N ILE A 2 -18.57 15.90 24.37
CA ILE A 2 -17.77 15.33 24.49
C ILE A 2 -17.15 14.65 23.73
N THR A 3 -17.26 14.33 23.15
CA THR A 3 -16.87 13.62 22.29
C THR A 3 -15.85 14.08 21.52
N HIS A 4 -15.64 15.17 21.35
CA HIS A 4 -14.78 15.60 20.50
C HIS A 4 -13.48 15.19 20.81
N HIS A 5 -13.27 14.85 21.84
CA HIS A 5 -12.11 14.40 22.09
C HIS A 5 -11.77 13.28 21.38
N THR A 6 -12.64 12.49 21.12
CA THR A 6 -12.45 11.32 20.34
C THR A 6 -11.90 11.64 19.03
N SER A 7 -12.44 12.67 18.43
CA SER A 7 -11.97 13.00 17.11
C SER A 7 -10.52 13.45 17.15
N SER A 8 -10.08 14.06 18.20
CA SER A 8 -8.70 14.48 18.24
C SER A 8 -7.79 13.26 18.37
N GLN A 9 -8.30 12.17 18.84
CA GLN A 9 -7.48 10.98 18.96
C GLN A 9 -7.47 10.17 17.68
N SER A 10 -8.51 10.28 16.90
CA SER A 10 -8.59 9.52 15.66
C SER A 10 -7.71 10.12 14.60
N PRO A 11 -6.96 9.30 13.86
CA PRO A 11 -6.19 9.83 12.74
C PRO A 11 -7.10 10.43 11.69
N PRO A 12 -6.77 11.59 11.14
CA PRO A 12 -7.59 12.19 10.09
C PRO A 12 -7.83 11.26 8.91
N ASN A 13 -6.85 10.40 8.61
CA ASN A 13 -7.00 9.49 7.49
C ASN A 13 -8.11 8.49 7.69
N ASP A 14 -8.33 8.04 8.90
CA ASP A 14 -9.41 7.10 9.17
C ASP A 14 -10.76 7.76 8.95
N SER A 15 -10.91 8.99 9.36
CA SER A 15 -12.14 9.73 9.15
C SER A 15 -12.43 9.89 7.67
N ASP A 16 -11.42 10.28 6.88
CA ASP A 16 -11.59 10.44 5.46
C ASP A 16 -11.92 9.11 4.80
N LYS A 17 -11.28 8.06 5.23
CA LYS A 17 -11.50 6.73 4.67
C LYS A 17 -12.93 6.29 4.87
N PHE A 18 -13.44 6.41 6.10
CA PHE A 18 -14.79 5.99 6.38
C PHE A 18 -15.81 6.84 5.64
N ALA A 19 -15.61 8.14 5.57
CA ALA A 19 -16.52 9.01 4.85
C ALA A 19 -16.56 8.63 3.37
N PHE A 20 -15.39 8.37 2.78
CA PHE A 20 -15.33 8.00 1.38
C PHE A 20 -16.02 6.65 1.13
N LEU A 21 -15.75 5.65 1.96
CA LEU A 21 -16.29 4.32 1.76
C LEU A 21 -17.79 4.26 2.00
N ASN A 22 -18.35 5.25 2.69
CA ASN A 22 -19.78 5.31 2.94
C ASN A 22 -20.55 6.16 1.95
N LEU A 23 -19.88 6.65 0.90
CA LEU A 23 -20.59 7.43 -0.11
C LEU A 23 -21.56 6.53 -0.87
N ARG A 24 -22.74 7.06 -1.15
CA ARG A 24 -23.74 6.30 -1.92
C ARG A 24 -23.24 6.07 -3.34
N VAL A 25 -22.59 7.07 -3.90
CA VAL A 25 -22.07 6.99 -5.26
C VAL A 25 -20.60 7.38 -5.20
N LEU A 26 -19.75 6.51 -5.69
CA LEU A 26 -18.33 6.80 -5.72
C LEU A 26 -17.98 7.59 -6.98
N PRO A 27 -16.95 8.42 -6.94
CA PRO A 27 -16.52 9.14 -8.14
C PRO A 27 -16.02 8.16 -9.20
N GLY A 28 -16.01 8.61 -10.45
CA GLY A 28 -15.59 7.74 -11.55
C GLY A 28 -14.13 7.41 -11.56
N LYS A 29 -13.30 8.23 -10.92
CA LYS A 29 -11.87 7.96 -10.81
C LYS A 29 -11.42 8.26 -9.40
N VAL A 30 -10.34 7.63 -8.99
CA VAL A 30 -9.78 7.82 -7.64
C VAL A 30 -8.29 8.00 -7.76
N ASP A 31 -7.72 8.75 -6.81
CA ASP A 31 -6.28 8.94 -6.73
C ASP A 31 -5.65 7.82 -5.91
N TYR A 32 -4.34 7.94 -5.63
CA TYR A 32 -3.64 6.91 -4.85
C TYR A 32 -4.28 6.70 -3.49
N ARG A 33 -4.66 7.77 -2.82
CA ARG A 33 -5.19 7.67 -1.47
C ARG A 33 -6.54 6.95 -1.47
N ARG A 34 -7.43 7.35 -2.36
CA ARG A 34 -8.77 6.76 -2.38
C ARG A 34 -8.74 5.35 -2.93
N ALA A 35 -7.88 5.08 -3.90
CA ALA A 35 -7.68 3.70 -4.34
C ALA A 35 -7.22 2.85 -3.17
N GLY A 36 -6.33 3.40 -2.35
CA GLY A 36 -5.88 2.71 -1.15
C GLY A 36 -7.00 2.47 -0.16
N TYR A 37 -7.95 3.39 -0.06
CA TYR A 37 -9.10 3.18 0.82
C TYR A 37 -9.89 1.95 0.37
N ILE A 38 -10.12 1.82 -0.93
CA ILE A 38 -10.89 0.71 -1.46
C ILE A 38 -10.14 -0.62 -1.31
N LEU A 39 -8.86 -0.61 -1.57
CA LEU A 39 -8.04 -1.82 -1.52
C LEU A 39 -7.46 -2.08 -0.13
N ASP A 40 -7.68 -1.16 0.80
CA ASP A 40 -7.13 -1.23 2.16
C ASP A 40 -5.61 -1.30 2.12
N MET A 41 -5.02 -0.39 1.39
CA MET A 41 -3.58 -0.29 1.25
C MET A 41 -3.16 1.17 1.37
N GLU A 42 -1.92 1.40 1.77
CA GLU A 42 -1.40 2.75 1.85
C GLU A 42 -1.09 3.29 0.46
N PRO A 43 -1.11 4.60 0.27
CA PRO A 43 -0.81 5.17 -1.05
C PRO A 43 0.53 4.71 -1.63
N VAL A 44 1.53 4.52 -0.77
CA VAL A 44 2.83 4.09 -1.25
C VAL A 44 2.75 2.68 -1.82
N ALA A 45 1.88 1.82 -1.27
CA ALA A 45 1.68 0.49 -1.80
C ALA A 45 1.02 0.56 -3.17
N ILE A 46 0.04 1.46 -3.35
CA ILE A 46 -0.60 1.63 -4.65
C ILE A 46 0.42 2.09 -5.69
N GLN A 47 1.31 3.00 -5.31
CA GLN A 47 2.35 3.46 -6.22
C GLN A 47 3.25 2.29 -6.63
N LYS A 48 3.57 1.41 -5.70
CA LYS A 48 4.39 0.25 -6.01
C LYS A 48 3.68 -0.71 -6.95
N LEU A 49 2.39 -0.92 -6.74
CA LEU A 49 1.63 -1.79 -7.63
C LEU A 49 1.60 -1.25 -9.06
N VAL A 50 1.59 0.08 -9.22
CA VAL A 50 1.69 0.68 -10.53
C VAL A 50 3.06 0.37 -11.12
N ALA A 51 4.12 0.58 -10.34
CA ALA A 51 5.48 0.33 -10.82
C ALA A 51 5.70 -1.13 -11.18
N LEU A 52 5.05 -2.04 -10.45
CA LEU A 52 5.20 -3.48 -10.69
C LEU A 52 4.25 -4.00 -11.77
N GLY A 53 3.37 -3.15 -12.30
CA GLY A 53 2.50 -3.53 -13.40
C GLY A 53 1.16 -4.13 -12.99
N TYR A 54 0.81 -4.09 -11.71
CA TYR A 54 -0.45 -4.64 -11.25
C TYR A 54 -1.62 -3.67 -11.37
N LEU A 55 -1.33 -2.38 -11.48
CA LEU A 55 -2.36 -1.36 -11.66
C LEU A 55 -1.92 -0.43 -12.78
N LYS A 56 -2.88 -0.01 -13.58
CA LYS A 56 -2.60 0.89 -14.69
C LYS A 56 -3.37 2.19 -14.49
N PRO A 57 -2.69 3.32 -14.37
CA PRO A 57 -3.39 4.59 -14.21
C PRO A 57 -4.03 5.05 -15.51
N LEU A 58 -5.00 5.94 -15.37
CA LEU A 58 -5.65 6.54 -16.52
C LEU A 58 -4.74 7.57 -17.17
N GLY A 59 -4.98 7.81 -18.42
CA GLY A 59 -4.37 8.90 -19.14
C GLY A 59 -2.96 8.65 -19.55
N ASN A 60 -2.19 9.73 -19.68
CA ASN A 60 -0.86 9.68 -20.18
C ASN A 60 0.13 9.30 -19.09
N ASN A 61 0.88 8.24 -19.31
CA ASN A 61 1.83 7.76 -18.31
C ASN A 61 3.05 8.64 -18.16
N ALA A 62 3.24 9.61 -19.04
CA ALA A 62 4.40 10.48 -18.94
C ALA A 62 4.34 11.38 -17.71
N SER A 63 3.15 11.67 -17.23
CA SER A 63 3.01 12.52 -16.07
C SER A 63 3.36 11.73 -14.82
N THR A 64 4.13 12.34 -13.93
CA THR A 64 4.49 11.68 -12.69
C THR A 64 3.73 12.22 -11.50
N GLU A 65 2.95 13.27 -11.69
CA GLU A 65 2.38 13.91 -10.54
C GLU A 65 1.08 13.35 -10.04
N HIS A 66 0.04 13.43 -10.75
CA HIS A 66 -1.25 13.00 -10.25
C HIS A 66 -1.75 11.86 -11.10
N LYS A 67 -1.77 10.69 -10.53
CA LYS A 67 -2.30 9.53 -11.24
C LYS A 67 -3.66 9.17 -10.67
N TYR A 68 -4.55 8.81 -11.58
CA TYR A 68 -5.91 8.42 -11.22
C TYR A 68 -6.19 7.06 -11.80
N PHE A 69 -7.11 6.35 -11.19
CA PHE A 69 -7.49 5.02 -11.61
C PHE A 69 -9.00 4.96 -11.80
N PRO A 70 -9.48 4.17 -12.75
CA PRO A 70 -10.93 3.99 -12.88
C PRO A 70 -11.44 3.36 -11.59
N THR A 71 -12.43 3.96 -10.99
CA THR A 71 -12.99 3.44 -9.74
C THR A 71 -13.48 2.02 -9.95
N GLU A 72 -14.11 1.76 -11.08
CA GLU A 72 -14.62 0.43 -11.37
C GLU A 72 -13.51 -0.62 -11.37
N THR A 73 -12.36 -0.30 -11.94
CA THR A 73 -11.23 -1.23 -11.96
C THR A 73 -10.74 -1.51 -10.55
N ILE A 74 -10.65 -0.48 -9.73
CA ILE A 74 -10.20 -0.66 -8.34
C ILE A 74 -11.20 -1.50 -7.57
N LEU A 75 -12.48 -1.27 -7.78
CA LEU A 75 -13.50 -2.09 -7.12
C LEU A 75 -13.42 -3.54 -7.56
N GLN A 76 -13.18 -3.78 -8.84
CA GLN A 76 -13.03 -5.15 -9.34
C GLN A 76 -11.82 -5.82 -8.69
N CYS A 77 -10.72 -5.11 -8.60
CA CYS A 77 -9.54 -5.65 -7.94
C CYS A 77 -9.82 -5.99 -6.48
N SER A 78 -10.60 -5.17 -5.81
CA SER A 78 -10.91 -5.40 -4.40
C SER A 78 -11.73 -6.68 -4.20
N ARG A 79 -12.41 -7.13 -5.24
CA ARG A 79 -13.24 -8.33 -5.18
C ARG A 79 -12.58 -9.55 -5.78
N ASP A 80 -11.39 -9.37 -6.36
CA ASP A 80 -10.69 -10.44 -7.05
C ASP A 80 -9.62 -11.00 -6.12
N VAL A 81 -9.92 -12.12 -5.52
CA VAL A 81 -9.02 -12.74 -4.54
C VAL A 81 -7.68 -13.11 -5.17
N LYS A 82 -7.70 -13.60 -6.40
CA LYS A 82 -6.46 -13.99 -7.06
C LYS A 82 -5.58 -12.79 -7.31
N TRP A 83 -6.17 -11.71 -7.79
CA TRP A 83 -5.42 -10.48 -8.01
C TRP A 83 -4.85 -9.96 -6.71
N MET A 84 -5.68 -9.96 -5.66
CA MET A 84 -5.26 -9.46 -4.36
C MET A 84 -4.09 -10.26 -3.81
N ASP A 85 -4.16 -11.58 -3.95
CA ASP A 85 -3.09 -12.46 -3.49
C ASP A 85 -1.78 -12.15 -4.22
N LYS A 86 -1.85 -12.01 -5.53
CA LYS A 86 -0.65 -11.69 -6.32
C LYS A 86 -0.10 -10.33 -5.95
N ALA A 87 -0.96 -9.34 -5.77
CA ALA A 87 -0.54 -8.00 -5.43
C ALA A 87 0.14 -7.97 -4.06
N VAL A 88 -0.45 -8.65 -3.09
CA VAL A 88 0.12 -8.68 -1.75
C VAL A 88 1.47 -9.38 -1.75
N LYS A 89 1.57 -10.49 -2.47
CA LYS A 89 2.84 -11.21 -2.56
C LYS A 89 3.91 -10.36 -3.24
N ALA A 90 3.53 -9.64 -4.28
CA ALA A 90 4.48 -8.77 -4.97
C ALA A 90 4.99 -7.67 -4.05
N LEU A 91 4.10 -7.09 -3.25
CA LEU A 91 4.49 -6.07 -2.29
C LEU A 91 5.41 -6.64 -1.21
N GLN A 92 5.06 -7.82 -0.71
CA GLN A 92 5.88 -8.46 0.31
C GLN A 92 7.27 -8.77 -0.22
N ASN A 93 7.35 -9.27 -1.45
CA ASN A 93 8.62 -9.57 -2.06
C ASN A 93 9.45 -8.30 -2.27
N HIS A 94 8.80 -7.24 -2.69
CA HIS A 94 9.47 -5.97 -2.90
C HIS A 94 10.06 -5.44 -1.59
N TRP A 95 9.26 -5.46 -0.52
CA TRP A 95 9.73 -4.96 0.77
C TRP A 95 10.82 -5.85 1.34
N ALA A 96 10.71 -7.15 1.16
CA ALA A 96 11.72 -8.09 1.63
C ALA A 96 13.05 -7.84 0.93
N GLU A 97 12.99 -7.61 -0.39
CA GLU A 97 14.18 -7.31 -1.16
C GLU A 97 14.82 -6.01 -0.71
N LYS A 98 14.00 -5.00 -0.49
CA LYS A 98 14.49 -3.71 -0.05
C LYS A 98 15.15 -3.83 1.33
N ASN A 99 14.54 -4.59 2.22
CA ASN A 99 15.08 -4.79 3.56
C ASN A 99 16.37 -5.58 3.51
N SER A 100 16.48 -6.54 2.61
CA SER A 100 17.71 -7.30 2.43
C SER A 100 18.85 -6.41 1.98
N ARG A 101 18.57 -5.55 1.02
CA ARG A 101 19.61 -4.62 0.57
C ARG A 101 20.04 -3.68 1.67
N ARG A 102 19.08 -3.23 2.46
CA ARG A 102 19.39 -2.32 3.57
C ARG A 102 20.26 -3.02 4.59
N LYS A 103 20.00 -4.28 4.86
CA LYS A 103 20.82 -5.06 5.79
C LYS A 103 22.22 -5.26 5.25
N ALA A 104 22.33 -5.50 3.96
CA ALA A 104 23.62 -5.68 3.33
C ALA A 104 24.47 -4.42 3.44
N LEU A 105 23.84 -3.26 3.46
CA LEU A 105 24.56 -2.00 3.56
C LEU A 105 24.94 -1.66 5.00
N ASN A 106 24.45 -2.42 5.96
CA ASN A 106 24.73 -2.17 7.37
C ASN A 106 25.59 -3.31 7.93
N PRO A 107 26.90 -3.13 8.03
CA PRO A 107 27.80 -4.22 8.46
C PRO A 107 27.44 -4.79 9.82
N SER A 108 27.01 -3.94 10.74
CA SER A 108 26.66 -4.42 12.07
C SER A 108 25.52 -5.42 12.02
N ARG A 109 24.52 -5.11 11.25
CA ARG A 109 23.38 -6.00 11.15
C ARG A 109 23.72 -7.30 10.46
N VAL A 110 24.54 -7.22 9.44
CA VAL A 110 24.97 -8.41 8.73
C VAL A 110 25.75 -9.33 9.66
N ARG A 111 26.66 -8.74 10.42
CA ARG A 111 27.46 -9.52 11.33
C ARG A 111 26.60 -10.19 12.38
N ARG A 112 25.66 -9.46 12.96
CA ARG A 112 24.78 -10.03 13.96
C ARG A 112 23.97 -11.18 13.41
N LYS A 113 23.48 -11.03 12.20
CA LYS A 113 22.69 -12.07 11.58
C LYS A 113 23.51 -13.32 11.33
N LEU A 114 24.76 -13.16 10.97
CA LEU A 114 25.61 -14.30 10.73
C LEU A 114 25.95 -15.01 12.04
N GLU A 115 26.08 -14.29 13.10
CA GLU A 115 26.40 -14.89 14.38
C GLU A 115 25.25 -15.73 14.90
N GLN A 116 24.05 -15.28 14.70
CA GLN A 116 22.90 -16.03 15.19
C GLN A 116 22.81 -17.45 14.65
N PRO A 117 22.88 -17.65 13.34
CA PRO A 117 22.81 -19.00 12.80
C PRO A 117 23.92 -19.89 13.34
N VAL A 118 25.09 -19.35 13.50
CA VAL A 118 26.20 -20.12 14.02
C VAL A 118 25.90 -20.59 15.42
N ALA A 119 25.41 -19.69 16.25
CA ALA A 119 25.07 -20.04 17.60
C ALA A 119 23.97 -21.09 17.63
N THR A 120 23.04 -21.01 16.73
CA THR A 120 21.95 -21.95 16.68
C THR A 120 22.43 -23.33 16.26
N VAL A 121 23.27 -23.36 15.28
CA VAL A 121 23.78 -24.61 14.77
C VAL A 121 24.69 -25.28 15.78
N GLY A 122 25.50 -24.49 16.39
CA GLY A 122 26.38 -25.02 17.40
C GLY A 122 25.60 -25.67 18.47
#